data_f3d60f9659207e3ee5635adc6ea7d53a
#
_entry.id   f3d60f9659207e3ee5635adc6ea7d53a
#
_cell.length_a   1.000
_cell.length_b   1.000
_cell.length_c   1.000
_cell.angle_alpha   90.00
_cell.angle_beta   90.00
_cell.angle_gamma   90.00
#
_symmetry.space_group_name_H-M   'P 1'
#
loop_
_entity.id
_entity.type
_entity.pdbx_description
1 polymer ?
#
loop_
_entity_poly.entity_id
_entity_poly.type
_entity_poly.pdbx_seq_one_letter_code
_entity_poly.pdbx_strand_id
1 'polypeptide(L)'
;MKTVDDFKVLLHDLHEKHKAGEFGKTLFPADCGITEENEIYYTAPELTDDKPDARSDIFTATALFYTFLTGHAPWGGCCDSIHSPRQRKVMLRLQRQISPLDMSSIPAALQPIIQKGLAIKPTERYATAEDMFVDLECLSPYELEEPPAPSVDAPSATSTTPDGKQKMASSHPSWEDSTSSFVFHKGSGEGFKDIAGMEDIKTMLNDDVLFVLRNREQAKRYRLDTLNGILLYGPPGCGKTYLAEKFAEEAGTNYILVKASDLGSPYIHGSQEKIAQLFRQAKKNAPAVVCLDEFDAMAPDRSSRSGEHTANEVNEFLTHLNNCAHDGIFVIALTNRPDKIDPAALRSGRLDKMIYVPLPDNETRKEIFHIHLQGRPCEDDKLDWNKLSSLSDGYVSSDIALVVNDAARKAARKNQLITEDMLEESLHHISPSVKSDMVKYYNQLRLQMEHGKDARPMIGFR
;
A
#
# COMPACT_ATOMS: atom_id res chain seq x y z
N MET A 1 -16.50 -12.97 -25.00
CA MET A 1 -17.09 -11.63 -24.95
C MET A 1 -15.99 -10.65 -25.32
N LYS A 2 -16.12 -9.88 -26.42
CA LYS A 2 -15.06 -9.00 -26.93
C LYS A 2 -15.54 -7.55 -27.16
N THR A 3 -16.83 -7.32 -27.03
CA THR A 3 -17.46 -6.01 -27.28
C THR A 3 -18.66 -5.78 -26.35
N VAL A 4 -19.13 -4.53 -26.26
CA VAL A 4 -20.37 -4.17 -25.56
C VAL A 4 -21.56 -4.88 -26.22
N ASP A 5 -21.52 -5.06 -27.56
CA ASP A 5 -22.53 -5.77 -28.29
C ASP A 5 -22.63 -7.25 -27.94
N ASP A 6 -21.48 -7.92 -27.70
CA ASP A 6 -21.49 -9.29 -27.19
C ASP A 6 -22.18 -9.39 -25.82
N PHE A 7 -22.02 -8.34 -24.98
CA PHE A 7 -22.68 -8.30 -23.68
C PHE A 7 -24.20 -8.06 -23.81
N LYS A 8 -24.62 -7.21 -24.74
CA LYS A 8 -26.04 -7.02 -25.07
C LYS A 8 -26.69 -8.32 -25.54
N VAL A 9 -26.01 -9.10 -26.38
CA VAL A 9 -26.48 -10.43 -26.81
C VAL A 9 -26.60 -11.38 -25.61
N LEU A 10 -25.64 -11.37 -24.69
CA LEU A 10 -25.71 -12.19 -23.47
C LEU A 10 -26.91 -11.80 -22.60
N LEU A 11 -27.19 -10.51 -22.42
CA LEU A 11 -28.34 -10.04 -21.63
C LEU A 11 -29.67 -10.43 -22.26
N HIS A 12 -29.77 -10.39 -23.60
CA HIS A 12 -30.95 -10.83 -24.31
C HIS A 12 -31.21 -12.34 -24.16
N ASP A 13 -30.15 -13.15 -24.30
CA ASP A 13 -30.25 -14.60 -24.10
C ASP A 13 -30.63 -14.95 -22.64
N LEU A 14 -30.07 -14.19 -21.68
CA LEU A 14 -30.39 -14.32 -20.26
C LEU A 14 -31.86 -13.97 -19.97
N HIS A 15 -32.40 -12.93 -20.62
CA HIS A 15 -33.79 -12.53 -20.49
C HIS A 15 -34.75 -13.62 -20.99
N GLU A 16 -34.46 -14.24 -22.13
CA GLU A 16 -35.26 -15.33 -22.66
C GLU A 16 -35.24 -16.58 -21.77
N LYS A 17 -34.08 -16.91 -21.17
CA LYS A 17 -33.97 -17.98 -20.17
C LYS A 17 -34.78 -17.68 -18.91
N HIS A 18 -34.74 -16.45 -18.42
CA HIS A 18 -35.53 -16.02 -17.26
C HIS A 18 -37.04 -16.11 -17.52
N LYS A 19 -37.51 -15.78 -18.73
CA LYS A 19 -38.92 -15.98 -19.13
C LYS A 19 -39.34 -17.46 -19.13
N ALA A 20 -38.38 -18.36 -19.44
CA ALA A 20 -38.58 -19.80 -19.36
C ALA A 20 -38.50 -20.37 -17.92
N GLY A 21 -38.24 -19.53 -16.93
CA GLY A 21 -38.07 -19.92 -15.51
C GLY A 21 -36.73 -20.62 -15.21
N GLU A 22 -35.73 -20.42 -16.06
CA GLU A 22 -34.39 -21.00 -15.88
C GLU A 22 -33.46 -19.98 -15.23
N PHE A 23 -32.99 -20.27 -13.99
CA PHE A 23 -32.09 -19.44 -13.22
C PHE A 23 -30.84 -20.22 -12.78
N GLY A 24 -29.70 -19.55 -12.63
CA GLY A 24 -28.48 -20.10 -12.04
C GLY A 24 -27.77 -21.18 -12.87
N LYS A 25 -28.19 -21.38 -14.11
CA LYS A 25 -27.50 -22.28 -15.03
C LYS A 25 -26.30 -21.57 -15.64
N THR A 26 -25.15 -22.19 -15.50
CA THR A 26 -23.79 -21.80 -15.90
C THR A 26 -23.74 -20.68 -16.96
N LEU A 27 -23.51 -19.47 -16.50
CA LEU A 27 -23.26 -18.29 -17.33
C LEU A 27 -21.82 -18.20 -17.82
N PHE A 28 -20.98 -19.13 -17.39
CA PHE A 28 -19.57 -19.13 -17.76
C PHE A 28 -19.39 -19.76 -19.14
N PRO A 29 -18.99 -18.98 -20.16
CA PRO A 29 -18.55 -19.56 -21.41
C PRO A 29 -17.32 -20.44 -21.13
N ALA A 30 -17.29 -21.63 -21.72
CA ALA A 30 -16.21 -22.61 -21.54
C ALA A 30 -14.80 -22.03 -21.85
N ASP A 31 -14.75 -20.96 -22.64
CA ASP A 31 -13.51 -20.31 -23.11
C ASP A 31 -13.04 -19.14 -22.23
N CYS A 32 -13.72 -18.81 -21.12
CA CYS A 32 -13.36 -17.66 -20.28
C CYS A 32 -12.16 -17.90 -19.37
N GLY A 33 -11.60 -19.12 -19.30
CA GLY A 33 -10.42 -19.43 -18.49
C GLY A 33 -10.62 -19.26 -16.98
N ILE A 34 -11.88 -19.22 -16.52
CA ILE A 34 -12.22 -19.07 -15.09
C ILE A 34 -12.06 -20.44 -14.44
N THR A 35 -11.12 -20.55 -13.51
CA THR A 35 -10.91 -21.76 -12.71
C THR A 35 -12.00 -21.86 -11.62
N GLU A 36 -12.29 -23.09 -11.15
CA GLU A 36 -13.22 -23.31 -10.02
C GLU A 36 -12.87 -22.47 -8.79
N GLU A 37 -11.58 -22.18 -8.57
CA GLU A 37 -11.12 -21.34 -7.48
C GLU A 37 -11.50 -19.87 -7.62
N ASN A 38 -11.62 -19.37 -8.85
CA ASN A 38 -11.91 -17.97 -9.18
C ASN A 38 -13.42 -17.74 -9.42
N GLU A 39 -14.22 -18.77 -9.54
CA GLU A 39 -15.67 -18.69 -9.71
C GLU A 39 -16.35 -17.88 -8.60
N ILE A 40 -15.78 -17.89 -7.41
CA ILE A 40 -16.29 -17.16 -6.24
C ILE A 40 -16.42 -15.63 -6.48
N TYR A 41 -15.54 -15.03 -7.30
CA TYR A 41 -15.58 -13.59 -7.60
C TYR A 41 -16.78 -13.20 -8.45
N TYR A 42 -17.30 -14.14 -9.24
CA TYR A 42 -18.44 -13.96 -10.15
C TYR A 42 -19.76 -14.39 -9.53
N THR A 43 -19.72 -15.10 -8.41
CA THR A 43 -20.91 -15.58 -7.72
C THR A 43 -21.56 -14.45 -6.92
N ALA A 44 -22.86 -14.27 -7.06
CA ALA A 44 -23.62 -13.28 -6.32
C ALA A 44 -23.55 -13.53 -4.79
N PRO A 45 -23.46 -12.49 -3.94
CA PRO A 45 -23.22 -12.62 -2.50
C PRO A 45 -24.29 -13.44 -1.76
N GLU A 46 -25.54 -13.41 -2.22
CA GLU A 46 -26.69 -14.10 -1.64
C GLU A 46 -26.73 -15.60 -1.93
N LEU A 47 -26.04 -16.07 -3.00
CA LEU A 47 -26.09 -17.49 -3.41
C LEU A 47 -25.45 -18.48 -2.42
N THR A 48 -24.98 -18.01 -1.27
CA THR A 48 -24.55 -18.90 -0.20
C THR A 48 -25.73 -19.50 0.59
N ASP A 49 -26.87 -18.83 0.61
CA ASP A 49 -28.00 -19.13 1.48
C ASP A 49 -29.35 -19.23 0.71
N ASP A 50 -29.45 -18.61 -0.47
CA ASP A 50 -30.69 -18.52 -1.24
C ASP A 50 -30.61 -19.23 -2.61
N LYS A 51 -31.78 -19.52 -3.19
CA LYS A 51 -31.90 -20.04 -4.55
C LYS A 51 -31.56 -18.94 -5.55
N PRO A 52 -30.89 -19.28 -6.67
CA PRO A 52 -30.60 -18.32 -7.73
C PRO A 52 -31.90 -17.72 -8.31
N ASP A 53 -31.86 -16.42 -8.56
CA ASP A 53 -32.92 -15.67 -9.25
C ASP A 53 -32.32 -14.83 -10.39
N ALA A 54 -33.17 -14.08 -11.11
CA ALA A 54 -32.75 -13.21 -12.21
C ALA A 54 -31.67 -12.20 -11.78
N ARG A 55 -31.72 -11.70 -10.57
CA ARG A 55 -30.78 -10.68 -10.03
C ARG A 55 -29.43 -11.28 -9.71
N SER A 56 -29.39 -12.55 -9.31
CA SER A 56 -28.15 -13.30 -9.11
C SER A 56 -27.42 -13.52 -10.43
N ASP A 57 -28.16 -13.86 -11.49
CA ASP A 57 -27.60 -14.07 -12.82
C ASP A 57 -27.12 -12.75 -13.44
N ILE A 58 -27.82 -11.64 -13.22
CA ILE A 58 -27.39 -10.30 -13.63
C ILE A 58 -26.09 -9.92 -12.95
N PHE A 59 -25.92 -10.21 -11.65
CA PHE A 59 -24.65 -9.98 -10.96
C PHE A 59 -23.50 -10.74 -11.65
N THR A 60 -23.70 -12.02 -11.93
CA THR A 60 -22.69 -12.87 -12.58
C THR A 60 -22.36 -12.36 -14.00
N ALA A 61 -23.37 -12.02 -14.79
CA ALA A 61 -23.18 -11.45 -16.13
C ALA A 61 -22.41 -10.12 -16.08
N THR A 62 -22.77 -9.24 -15.13
CA THR A 62 -22.07 -7.95 -14.93
C THR A 62 -20.64 -8.15 -14.46
N ALA A 63 -20.36 -9.14 -13.59
CA ALA A 63 -19.02 -9.47 -13.17
C ALA A 63 -18.12 -9.95 -14.32
N LEU A 64 -18.68 -10.73 -15.24
CA LEU A 64 -18.02 -11.14 -16.48
C LEU A 64 -17.73 -9.94 -17.38
N PHE A 65 -18.69 -9.04 -17.53
CA PHE A 65 -18.53 -7.83 -18.34
C PHE A 65 -17.49 -6.87 -17.71
N TYR A 66 -17.53 -6.69 -16.41
CA TYR A 66 -16.49 -5.93 -15.68
C TYR A 66 -15.09 -6.50 -15.95
N THR A 67 -14.94 -7.83 -15.84
CA THR A 67 -13.66 -8.50 -16.10
C THR A 67 -13.20 -8.31 -17.54
N PHE A 68 -14.13 -8.31 -18.48
CA PHE A 68 -13.81 -8.02 -19.86
C PHE A 68 -13.27 -6.59 -20.06
N LEU A 69 -13.87 -5.59 -19.40
CA LEU A 69 -13.46 -4.19 -19.51
C LEU A 69 -12.17 -3.87 -18.78
N THR A 70 -11.92 -4.52 -17.64
CA THR A 70 -10.80 -4.18 -16.74
C THR A 70 -9.65 -5.17 -16.81
N GLY A 71 -9.86 -6.36 -17.36
CA GLY A 71 -8.88 -7.46 -17.38
C GLY A 71 -8.77 -8.24 -16.07
N HIS A 72 -9.51 -7.89 -15.01
CA HIS A 72 -9.50 -8.58 -13.72
C HIS A 72 -10.91 -8.75 -13.14
N ALA A 73 -11.10 -9.76 -12.29
CA ALA A 73 -12.38 -10.01 -11.63
C ALA A 73 -12.77 -8.87 -10.66
N PRO A 74 -14.08 -8.59 -10.47
CA PRO A 74 -14.52 -7.62 -9.47
C PRO A 74 -14.04 -8.03 -8.08
N TRP A 75 -13.36 -7.12 -7.37
CA TRP A 75 -12.67 -7.41 -6.10
C TRP A 75 -11.65 -8.56 -6.19
N GLY A 76 -11.10 -8.83 -7.38
CA GLY A 76 -10.09 -9.87 -7.60
C GLY A 76 -8.82 -9.63 -6.78
N GLY A 77 -8.08 -10.73 -6.48
CA GLY A 77 -6.82 -10.66 -5.72
C GLY A 77 -6.98 -10.64 -4.20
N CYS A 78 -8.13 -10.26 -3.65
CA CYS A 78 -8.31 -10.14 -2.18
C CYS A 78 -8.27 -11.48 -1.42
N CYS A 79 -8.47 -12.60 -2.12
CA CYS A 79 -8.56 -13.93 -1.54
C CYS A 79 -7.51 -14.92 -2.06
N ASP A 80 -6.59 -14.49 -2.92
CA ASP A 80 -5.66 -15.38 -3.61
C ASP A 80 -4.69 -16.13 -2.68
N SER A 81 -4.36 -15.52 -1.54
CA SER A 81 -3.51 -16.15 -0.52
C SER A 81 -4.26 -17.06 0.46
N ILE A 82 -5.57 -17.20 0.33
CA ILE A 82 -6.41 -17.95 1.27
C ILE A 82 -6.74 -19.33 0.67
N HIS A 83 -6.19 -20.40 1.24
CA HIS A 83 -6.43 -21.75 0.76
C HIS A 83 -7.77 -22.37 1.17
N SER A 84 -8.42 -21.84 2.22
CA SER A 84 -9.71 -22.34 2.70
C SER A 84 -10.89 -21.71 1.94
N PRO A 85 -11.74 -22.49 1.25
CA PRO A 85 -12.90 -21.95 0.53
C PRO A 85 -13.89 -21.17 1.41
N ARG A 86 -14.03 -21.58 2.68
CA ARG A 86 -14.89 -20.87 3.66
C ARG A 86 -14.31 -19.51 4.03
N GLN A 87 -13.00 -19.44 4.24
CA GLN A 87 -12.33 -18.17 4.57
C GLN A 87 -12.33 -17.21 3.36
N ARG A 88 -12.16 -17.72 2.14
CA ARG A 88 -12.28 -16.93 0.91
C ARG A 88 -13.66 -16.27 0.79
N LYS A 89 -14.75 -17.01 1.04
CA LYS A 89 -16.11 -16.44 1.02
C LYS A 89 -16.30 -15.32 2.04
N VAL A 90 -15.80 -15.51 3.26
CA VAL A 90 -15.90 -14.48 4.32
C VAL A 90 -15.10 -13.23 3.95
N MET A 91 -13.87 -13.39 3.49
CA MET A 91 -13.01 -12.25 3.10
C MET A 91 -13.60 -11.49 1.91
N LEU A 92 -14.05 -12.18 0.88
CA LEU A 92 -14.68 -11.52 -0.27
C LEU A 92 -15.95 -10.75 0.12
N ARG A 93 -16.75 -11.30 1.05
CA ARG A 93 -17.94 -10.61 1.57
C ARG A 93 -17.57 -9.33 2.32
N LEU A 94 -16.53 -9.37 3.14
CA LEU A 94 -15.99 -8.19 3.84
C LEU A 94 -15.43 -7.17 2.84
N GLN A 95 -14.66 -7.62 1.87
CA GLN A 95 -14.06 -6.76 0.86
C GLN A 95 -15.11 -6.00 0.06
N ARG A 96 -16.18 -6.69 -0.37
CA ARG A 96 -17.31 -6.09 -1.08
C ARG A 96 -18.02 -5.01 -0.26
N GLN A 97 -17.98 -5.07 1.07
CA GLN A 97 -18.58 -4.06 1.96
C GLN A 97 -17.67 -2.86 2.24
N ILE A 98 -16.36 -3.05 2.21
CA ILE A 98 -15.38 -2.05 2.67
C ILE A 98 -14.74 -1.31 1.49
N SER A 99 -14.46 -2.01 0.39
CA SER A 99 -13.72 -1.46 -0.75
C SER A 99 -14.65 -1.11 -1.91
N PRO A 100 -14.60 0.13 -2.40
CA PRO A 100 -15.28 0.48 -3.64
C PRO A 100 -14.72 -0.34 -4.80
N LEU A 101 -15.56 -0.56 -5.81
CA LEU A 101 -15.14 -1.21 -7.05
C LEU A 101 -14.23 -0.27 -7.84
N ASP A 102 -13.15 -0.78 -8.40
CA ASP A 102 -12.26 0.02 -9.25
C ASP A 102 -12.93 0.25 -10.61
N MET A 103 -13.30 1.49 -10.88
CA MET A 103 -13.96 1.93 -12.11
C MET A 103 -13.03 2.75 -13.02
N SER A 104 -11.75 2.86 -12.67
CA SER A 104 -10.81 3.79 -13.34
C SER A 104 -10.60 3.51 -14.82
N SER A 105 -10.68 2.24 -15.23
CA SER A 105 -10.52 1.78 -16.61
C SER A 105 -11.85 1.64 -17.39
N ILE A 106 -12.98 1.99 -16.77
CA ILE A 106 -14.32 1.85 -17.35
C ILE A 106 -14.81 3.21 -17.85
N PRO A 107 -15.29 3.32 -19.10
CA PRO A 107 -15.89 4.55 -19.61
C PRO A 107 -16.95 5.11 -18.67
N ALA A 108 -16.95 6.42 -18.46
CA ALA A 108 -17.82 7.09 -17.48
C ALA A 108 -19.31 6.76 -17.67
N ALA A 109 -19.75 6.60 -18.92
CA ALA A 109 -21.12 6.24 -19.26
C ALA A 109 -21.52 4.82 -18.80
N LEU A 110 -20.58 3.88 -18.75
CA LEU A 110 -20.82 2.50 -18.32
C LEU A 110 -20.75 2.31 -16.79
N GLN A 111 -20.06 3.20 -16.08
CA GLN A 111 -19.86 3.07 -14.63
C GLN A 111 -21.18 2.92 -13.83
N PRO A 112 -22.22 3.73 -14.04
CA PRO A 112 -23.50 3.59 -13.32
C PRO A 112 -24.18 2.23 -13.56
N ILE A 113 -24.10 1.73 -14.79
CA ILE A 113 -24.73 0.46 -15.18
C ILE A 113 -24.01 -0.70 -14.50
N ILE A 114 -22.69 -0.71 -14.52
CA ILE A 114 -21.86 -1.73 -13.87
C ILE A 114 -22.02 -1.68 -12.34
N GLN A 115 -22.00 -0.47 -11.76
CA GLN A 115 -22.17 -0.29 -10.32
C GLN A 115 -23.52 -0.82 -9.84
N LYS A 116 -24.60 -0.57 -10.60
CA LYS A 116 -25.93 -1.08 -10.29
C LYS A 116 -26.01 -2.59 -10.46
N GLY A 117 -25.45 -3.16 -11.53
CA GLY A 117 -25.42 -4.61 -11.76
C GLY A 117 -24.63 -5.39 -10.72
N LEU A 118 -23.55 -4.81 -10.16
CA LEU A 118 -22.70 -5.39 -9.13
C LEU A 118 -23.07 -4.95 -7.70
N ALA A 119 -24.24 -4.33 -7.50
CA ALA A 119 -24.70 -3.95 -6.16
C ALA A 119 -24.78 -5.18 -5.23
N ILE A 120 -24.33 -5.00 -3.98
CA ILE A 120 -24.24 -6.10 -3.01
C ILE A 120 -25.63 -6.63 -2.63
N LYS A 121 -26.60 -5.70 -2.46
CA LYS A 121 -27.98 -6.07 -2.15
C LYS A 121 -28.75 -6.35 -3.44
N PRO A 122 -29.42 -7.50 -3.58
CA PRO A 122 -30.21 -7.83 -4.77
C PRO A 122 -31.28 -6.79 -5.11
N THR A 123 -31.85 -6.12 -4.09
CA THR A 123 -32.89 -5.09 -4.28
C THR A 123 -32.37 -3.80 -4.94
N GLU A 124 -31.06 -3.56 -4.92
CA GLU A 124 -30.41 -2.39 -5.51
C GLU A 124 -29.96 -2.66 -6.96
N ARG A 125 -30.08 -3.91 -7.45
CA ARG A 125 -29.74 -4.32 -8.81
C ARG A 125 -30.90 -4.10 -9.78
N TYR A 126 -30.63 -4.35 -11.05
CA TYR A 126 -31.66 -4.46 -12.06
C TYR A 126 -32.63 -5.60 -11.72
N ALA A 127 -33.93 -5.36 -11.91
CA ALA A 127 -34.95 -6.38 -11.65
C ALA A 127 -34.93 -7.48 -12.72
N THR A 128 -34.67 -7.09 -13.97
CA THR A 128 -34.60 -8.00 -15.14
C THR A 128 -33.34 -7.70 -15.97
N ALA A 129 -32.92 -8.67 -16.77
CA ALA A 129 -31.84 -8.48 -17.73
C ALA A 129 -32.22 -7.48 -18.83
N GLU A 130 -33.53 -7.37 -19.14
CA GLU A 130 -34.06 -6.40 -20.10
C GLU A 130 -33.89 -4.96 -19.61
N ASP A 131 -34.10 -4.69 -18.30
CA ASP A 131 -33.91 -3.35 -17.76
C ASP A 131 -32.44 -2.89 -17.92
N MET A 132 -31.49 -3.79 -17.75
CA MET A 132 -30.07 -3.51 -17.96
C MET A 132 -29.73 -3.35 -19.44
N PHE A 133 -30.33 -4.14 -20.31
CA PHE A 133 -30.17 -4.04 -21.75
C PHE A 133 -30.67 -2.68 -22.28
N VAL A 134 -31.84 -2.21 -21.83
CA VAL A 134 -32.38 -0.90 -22.19
C VAL A 134 -31.44 0.24 -21.78
N ASP A 135 -30.91 0.21 -20.56
CA ASP A 135 -29.95 1.23 -20.10
C ASP A 135 -28.68 1.24 -20.97
N LEU A 136 -28.20 0.08 -21.44
CA LEU A 136 -27.09 -0.02 -22.40
C LEU A 136 -27.42 0.46 -23.81
N GLU A 137 -28.65 0.27 -24.28
CA GLU A 137 -29.11 0.77 -25.59
C GLU A 137 -29.27 2.30 -25.61
N CYS A 138 -29.54 2.90 -24.44
CA CYS A 138 -29.64 4.36 -24.30
C CYS A 138 -28.31 5.07 -24.42
N LEU A 139 -27.17 4.35 -24.32
CA LEU A 139 -25.85 4.94 -24.49
C LEU A 139 -25.53 5.17 -25.97
N SER A 140 -25.06 6.36 -26.30
CA SER A 140 -24.59 6.64 -27.65
C SER A 140 -23.25 5.95 -27.95
N PRO A 141 -22.98 5.52 -29.19
CA PRO A 141 -21.68 4.93 -29.54
C PRO A 141 -20.48 5.83 -29.23
N TYR A 142 -20.69 7.15 -29.20
CA TYR A 142 -19.66 8.15 -28.90
C TYR A 142 -19.25 8.19 -27.42
N GLU A 143 -20.14 7.82 -26.52
CA GLU A 143 -19.89 7.78 -25.05
C GLU A 143 -19.13 6.52 -24.63
N LEU A 144 -18.95 5.57 -25.52
CA LEU A 144 -18.25 4.30 -25.28
C LEU A 144 -16.76 4.34 -25.65
N GLU A 145 -16.29 5.39 -26.36
CA GLU A 145 -14.94 5.47 -26.93
C GLU A 145 -13.95 6.35 -26.13
N GLU A 146 -14.35 7.16 -25.14
CA GLU A 146 -13.42 8.03 -24.39
C GLU A 146 -13.25 7.64 -22.92
N PRO A 147 -11.99 7.42 -22.46
CA PRO A 147 -11.68 7.50 -21.04
C PRO A 147 -11.73 8.96 -20.58
N PRO A 148 -12.12 9.29 -19.33
CA PRO A 148 -12.25 10.67 -18.87
C PRO A 148 -10.93 11.41 -18.89
N ALA A 149 -10.84 12.48 -19.66
CA ALA A 149 -9.71 13.40 -19.67
C ALA A 149 -9.71 14.29 -18.43
N PRO A 150 -8.56 14.56 -17.78
CA PRO A 150 -8.47 15.52 -16.69
C PRO A 150 -8.64 16.96 -17.24
N SER A 151 -9.53 17.72 -16.63
CA SER A 151 -9.77 19.12 -16.92
C SER A 151 -8.54 19.98 -16.57
N VAL A 152 -7.99 20.67 -17.55
CA VAL A 152 -7.00 21.74 -17.34
C VAL A 152 -7.47 22.96 -18.12
N ASP A 153 -7.78 24.02 -17.41
CA ASP A 153 -8.04 25.35 -17.99
C ASP A 153 -6.74 25.95 -18.56
N ALA A 154 -6.86 26.44 -19.80
CA ALA A 154 -5.79 27.12 -20.54
C ALA A 154 -5.88 28.64 -20.36
N PRO A 155 -4.83 29.43 -20.73
CA PRO A 155 -5.06 30.19 -21.95
C PRO A 155 -3.92 30.18 -23.00
N SER A 156 -4.38 30.41 -24.20
CA SER A 156 -3.73 30.46 -25.50
C SER A 156 -2.65 31.52 -25.71
N ALA A 157 -1.66 31.23 -26.56
CA ALA A 157 -1.17 32.19 -27.59
C ALA A 157 -0.38 31.50 -28.70
N THR A 158 -0.86 31.74 -29.90
CA THR A 158 -0.36 31.67 -31.27
C THR A 158 1.15 31.74 -31.54
N SER A 159 1.74 30.96 -32.46
CA SER A 159 1.98 31.31 -33.89
C SER A 159 2.99 30.43 -34.63
N THR A 160 2.58 30.04 -35.86
CA THR A 160 3.34 29.90 -37.14
C THR A 160 4.40 28.81 -37.38
N THR A 161 4.06 28.00 -38.35
CA THR A 161 4.84 27.09 -39.24
C THR A 161 5.90 27.86 -40.12
N PRO A 162 6.75 27.22 -41.01
CA PRO A 162 6.77 25.88 -41.59
C PRO A 162 8.15 25.24 -41.86
N ASP A 163 8.13 24.05 -42.48
CA ASP A 163 9.08 23.32 -43.34
C ASP A 163 9.83 22.12 -42.71
N GLY A 164 9.44 20.96 -43.07
CA GLY A 164 9.79 20.12 -44.23
C GLY A 164 11.00 19.23 -44.04
N LYS A 165 10.82 17.93 -43.75
CA LYS A 165 11.38 16.77 -44.47
C LYS A 165 11.10 15.43 -43.73
N GLN A 166 10.41 14.56 -44.47
CA GLN A 166 10.20 13.16 -44.15
C GLN A 166 11.51 12.37 -44.06
N LYS A 167 11.65 11.55 -43.00
CA LYS A 167 12.41 10.30 -43.06
C LYS A 167 11.59 9.23 -42.33
N MET A 168 11.14 8.25 -43.13
CA MET A 168 10.58 7.01 -42.63
C MET A 168 11.60 6.30 -41.74
N ALA A 169 11.24 6.04 -40.50
CA ALA A 169 11.90 5.05 -39.66
C ALA A 169 10.78 4.23 -38.99
N SER A 170 10.81 2.94 -39.23
CA SER A 170 9.96 1.93 -38.65
C SER A 170 9.98 2.02 -37.12
N SER A 171 8.88 2.47 -36.52
CA SER A 171 8.70 2.42 -35.11
C SER A 171 7.66 1.33 -34.78
N HIS A 172 8.15 0.23 -34.19
CA HIS A 172 7.29 -0.63 -33.38
C HIS A 172 6.69 0.25 -32.27
N PRO A 173 5.39 0.17 -31.98
CA PRO A 173 4.82 0.89 -30.83
C PRO A 173 5.41 0.30 -29.55
N SER A 174 6.17 1.11 -28.83
CA SER A 174 6.58 0.82 -27.47
C SER A 174 5.34 0.88 -26.58
N TRP A 175 4.99 -0.24 -25.98
CA TRP A 175 3.92 -0.45 -24.99
C TRP A 175 4.26 0.16 -23.60
N GLU A 176 4.86 1.33 -23.59
CA GLU A 176 5.49 1.94 -22.39
C GLU A 176 4.57 2.79 -21.51
N ASP A 177 3.25 2.86 -21.69
CA ASP A 177 2.42 3.77 -20.88
C ASP A 177 1.07 3.21 -20.42
N SER A 178 1.08 2.11 -19.68
CA SER A 178 -0.09 1.73 -18.89
C SER A 178 0.28 0.92 -17.65
N THR A 179 0.98 1.55 -16.70
CA THR A 179 1.21 0.96 -15.38
C THR A 179 1.17 2.05 -14.31
N SER A 180 0.49 1.78 -13.20
CA SER A 180 0.36 2.62 -12.02
C SER A 180 1.59 3.49 -11.77
N SER A 181 1.47 4.80 -11.97
CA SER A 181 2.56 5.72 -11.69
C SER A 181 2.73 5.86 -10.19
N PHE A 182 3.91 5.52 -9.68
CA PHE A 182 4.28 5.82 -8.30
C PHE A 182 4.30 7.34 -8.08
N VAL A 183 3.52 7.83 -7.12
CA VAL A 183 3.41 9.25 -6.83
C VAL A 183 4.46 9.64 -5.80
N PHE A 184 5.37 10.54 -6.18
CA PHE A 184 6.38 11.11 -5.30
C PHE A 184 5.86 12.40 -4.67
N HIS A 185 6.06 12.52 -3.34
CA HIS A 185 5.76 13.71 -2.58
C HIS A 185 7.03 14.52 -2.36
N LYS A 186 6.90 15.83 -2.17
CA LYS A 186 8.04 16.69 -1.85
C LYS A 186 8.10 16.94 -0.36
N GLY A 187 9.24 16.69 0.24
CA GLY A 187 9.49 16.95 1.66
C GLY A 187 9.48 18.44 2.00
N SER A 188 8.96 18.78 3.18
CA SER A 188 8.88 20.16 3.69
C SER A 188 10.24 20.68 4.21
N GLY A 189 11.12 19.78 4.64
CA GLY A 189 12.37 20.11 5.35
C GLY A 189 12.21 20.29 6.87
N GLU A 190 11.05 19.98 7.43
CA GLU A 190 10.71 20.20 8.84
C GLU A 190 10.06 18.97 9.51
N GLY A 191 10.34 17.77 9.01
CA GLY A 191 9.66 16.55 9.46
C GLY A 191 10.00 16.13 10.91
N PHE A 192 11.22 16.38 11.39
CA PHE A 192 11.64 15.95 12.73
C PHE A 192 10.93 16.65 13.89
N LYS A 193 10.31 17.79 13.63
CA LYS A 193 9.52 18.50 14.64
C LYS A 193 8.30 17.71 15.12
N ASP A 194 7.79 16.83 14.28
CA ASP A 194 6.58 16.04 14.55
C ASP A 194 6.89 14.72 15.26
N ILE A 195 8.15 14.38 15.47
CA ILE A 195 8.58 13.12 16.09
C ILE A 195 8.84 13.32 17.58
N ALA A 196 8.09 12.61 18.42
CA ALA A 196 8.33 12.56 19.85
C ALA A 196 9.62 11.81 20.18
N GLY A 197 10.49 12.38 20.99
CA GLY A 197 11.72 11.76 21.46
C GLY A 197 12.64 11.26 20.36
N MET A 198 13.31 10.12 20.60
CA MET A 198 14.23 9.47 19.65
C MET A 198 15.42 10.34 19.23
N GLU A 199 15.89 11.23 20.13
CA GLU A 199 16.93 12.24 19.82
C GLU A 199 18.23 11.62 19.32
N ASP A 200 18.64 10.48 19.88
CA ASP A 200 19.83 9.76 19.41
C ASP A 200 19.68 9.29 17.95
N ILE A 201 18.49 8.81 17.60
CA ILE A 201 18.21 8.34 16.23
C ILE A 201 18.13 9.53 15.27
N LYS A 202 17.45 10.62 15.67
CA LYS A 202 17.37 11.86 14.88
C LYS A 202 18.75 12.43 14.62
N THR A 203 19.60 12.52 15.66
CA THR A 203 20.97 13.03 15.55
C THR A 203 21.79 12.16 14.60
N MET A 204 21.75 10.84 14.77
CA MET A 204 22.45 9.90 13.89
C MET A 204 21.98 10.04 12.42
N LEU A 205 20.66 10.13 12.21
CA LEU A 205 20.11 10.30 10.86
C LEU A 205 20.49 11.65 10.25
N ASN A 206 20.54 12.70 11.06
CA ASN A 206 20.97 14.03 10.61
C ASN A 206 22.44 14.03 10.20
N ASP A 207 23.32 13.50 11.05
CA ASP A 207 24.77 13.58 10.84
C ASP A 207 25.26 12.62 9.75
N ASP A 208 24.76 11.40 9.74
CA ASP A 208 25.23 10.36 8.83
C ASP A 208 24.57 10.39 7.46
N VAL A 209 23.33 10.86 7.38
CA VAL A 209 22.53 10.75 6.14
C VAL A 209 22.16 12.12 5.59
N LEU A 210 21.44 12.96 6.37
CA LEU A 210 20.96 14.26 5.88
C LEU A 210 22.11 15.20 5.55
N PHE A 211 23.17 15.20 6.37
CA PHE A 211 24.34 16.01 6.09
C PHE A 211 24.92 15.71 4.69
N VAL A 212 25.09 14.43 4.36
CA VAL A 212 25.65 13.99 3.08
C VAL A 212 24.67 14.28 1.93
N LEU A 213 23.37 14.05 2.13
CA LEU A 213 22.34 14.33 1.12
C LEU A 213 22.23 15.83 0.80
N ARG A 214 22.31 16.70 1.82
CA ARG A 214 22.19 18.16 1.69
C ARG A 214 23.47 18.82 1.21
N ASN A 215 24.65 18.27 1.54
CA ASN A 215 25.96 18.88 1.28
C ASN A 215 26.84 18.04 0.34
N ARG A 216 26.31 17.68 -0.85
CA ARG A 216 26.97 16.79 -1.82
C ARG A 216 28.39 17.24 -2.23
N GLU A 217 28.59 18.54 -2.41
CA GLU A 217 29.89 19.11 -2.78
C GLU A 217 30.93 18.89 -1.68
N GLN A 218 30.52 19.13 -0.42
CA GLN A 218 31.38 18.94 0.75
C GLN A 218 31.66 17.46 0.96
N ALA A 219 30.65 16.60 0.82
CA ALA A 219 30.81 15.14 0.90
C ALA A 219 31.83 14.64 -0.14
N LYS A 220 31.74 15.10 -1.38
CA LYS A 220 32.74 14.78 -2.43
C LYS A 220 34.14 15.26 -2.08
N ARG A 221 34.28 16.48 -1.53
CA ARG A 221 35.59 17.04 -1.13
C ARG A 221 36.27 16.20 -0.06
N TYR A 222 35.48 15.70 0.91
CA TYR A 222 35.98 14.85 1.99
C TYR A 222 35.96 13.36 1.65
N ARG A 223 35.55 12.97 0.44
CA ARG A 223 35.40 11.58 -0.02
C ARG A 223 34.53 10.75 0.93
N LEU A 224 33.44 11.36 1.41
CA LEU A 224 32.48 10.65 2.24
C LEU A 224 31.66 9.71 1.35
N ASP A 225 31.57 8.47 1.74
CA ASP A 225 30.73 7.50 1.05
C ASP A 225 29.25 7.84 1.30
N THR A 226 28.49 7.95 0.21
CA THR A 226 27.03 8.07 0.29
C THR A 226 26.45 6.71 0.61
N LEU A 227 25.65 6.62 1.67
CA LEU A 227 24.91 5.40 1.99
C LEU A 227 23.86 5.15 0.92
N ASN A 228 23.70 3.88 0.51
CA ASN A 228 22.61 3.48 -0.38
C ASN A 228 21.28 3.38 0.36
N GLY A 229 21.32 2.93 1.60
CA GLY A 229 20.12 2.84 2.43
C GLY A 229 20.38 2.41 3.86
N ILE A 230 19.30 2.45 4.63
CA ILE A 230 19.25 2.00 6.02
C ILE A 230 18.10 1.04 6.24
N LEU A 231 18.22 0.17 7.25
CA LEU A 231 17.15 -0.65 7.78
C LEU A 231 16.72 -0.15 9.15
N LEU A 232 15.45 0.25 9.30
CA LEU A 232 14.82 0.50 10.58
C LEU A 232 14.09 -0.76 11.04
N TYR A 233 14.44 -1.27 12.23
CA TYR A 233 13.83 -2.48 12.77
C TYR A 233 13.45 -2.31 14.24
N GLY A 234 12.48 -3.08 14.72
CA GLY A 234 12.04 -3.03 16.11
C GLY A 234 10.62 -3.52 16.29
N PRO A 235 10.08 -3.47 17.51
CA PRO A 235 8.73 -3.93 17.81
C PRO A 235 7.65 -3.26 16.94
N PRO A 236 6.53 -3.95 16.65
CA PRO A 236 5.41 -3.32 15.96
C PRO A 236 4.85 -2.16 16.80
N GLY A 237 4.31 -1.14 16.14
CA GLY A 237 3.67 -0.01 16.82
C GLY A 237 4.61 1.07 17.37
N CYS A 238 5.94 0.90 17.30
CA CYS A 238 6.93 1.89 17.79
C CYS A 238 7.12 3.11 16.87
N GLY A 239 6.34 3.24 15.80
CA GLY A 239 6.40 4.43 14.92
C GLY A 239 7.46 4.38 13.82
N LYS A 240 7.98 3.20 13.41
CA LYS A 240 9.00 3.07 12.35
C LYS A 240 8.58 3.72 11.03
N THR A 241 7.38 3.43 10.57
CA THR A 241 6.83 3.99 9.33
C THR A 241 6.70 5.51 9.43
N TYR A 242 6.21 6.00 10.57
CA TYR A 242 6.11 7.43 10.84
C TYR A 242 7.48 8.12 10.88
N LEU A 243 8.46 7.49 11.54
CA LEU A 243 9.84 7.98 11.58
C LEU A 243 10.45 8.07 10.16
N ALA A 244 10.24 7.06 9.31
CA ALA A 244 10.75 7.05 7.95
C ALA A 244 10.10 8.12 7.08
N GLU A 245 8.80 8.32 7.20
CA GLU A 245 8.04 9.36 6.50
C GLU A 245 8.54 10.75 6.92
N LYS A 246 8.63 11.01 8.22
CA LYS A 246 9.09 12.29 8.76
C LYS A 246 10.57 12.56 8.49
N PHE A 247 11.41 11.53 8.45
CA PHE A 247 12.78 11.66 7.96
C PHE A 247 12.81 12.06 6.48
N ALA A 248 11.98 11.45 5.65
CA ALA A 248 11.91 11.78 4.23
C ALA A 248 11.40 13.21 3.99
N GLU A 249 10.43 13.67 4.79
CA GLU A 249 10.00 15.08 4.84
C GLU A 249 11.14 16.01 5.26
N GLU A 250 11.89 15.65 6.34
CA GLU A 250 13.04 16.40 6.85
C GLU A 250 14.15 16.52 5.80
N ALA A 251 14.34 15.50 4.97
CA ALA A 251 15.33 15.54 3.89
C ALA A 251 15.05 16.66 2.88
N GLY A 252 13.82 17.14 2.76
CA GLY A 252 13.41 18.21 1.83
C GLY A 252 13.50 17.81 0.36
N THR A 253 13.65 16.51 0.10
CA THR A 253 13.76 15.91 -1.25
C THR A 253 12.42 15.28 -1.67
N ASN A 254 12.37 14.74 -2.88
CA ASN A 254 11.22 13.93 -3.27
C ASN A 254 11.22 12.60 -2.48
N TYR A 255 10.05 12.12 -2.08
CA TYR A 255 9.96 10.86 -1.38
C TYR A 255 8.71 10.06 -1.75
N ILE A 256 8.76 8.76 -1.50
CA ILE A 256 7.63 7.84 -1.65
C ILE A 256 7.66 6.78 -0.55
N LEU A 257 6.47 6.42 -0.04
CA LEU A 257 6.26 5.27 0.84
C LEU A 257 5.61 4.15 0.03
N VAL A 258 6.25 2.98 0.01
CA VAL A 258 5.81 1.80 -0.75
C VAL A 258 5.68 0.62 0.20
N LYS A 259 4.54 -0.06 0.17
CA LYS A 259 4.28 -1.29 0.92
C LYS A 259 4.55 -2.52 0.04
N ALA A 260 4.76 -3.67 0.66
CA ALA A 260 4.93 -4.93 -0.07
C ALA A 260 3.74 -5.23 -1.00
N SER A 261 2.51 -4.89 -0.57
CA SER A 261 1.29 -5.03 -1.36
C SER A 261 1.31 -4.25 -2.68
N ASP A 262 1.96 -3.09 -2.71
CA ASP A 262 1.98 -2.20 -3.88
C ASP A 262 2.85 -2.76 -5.01
N LEU A 263 3.84 -3.58 -4.65
CA LEU A 263 4.77 -4.24 -5.57
C LEU A 263 4.30 -5.62 -6.00
N GLY A 264 3.39 -6.23 -5.26
CA GLY A 264 2.80 -7.52 -5.61
C GLY A 264 2.11 -7.47 -6.98
N SER A 265 2.28 -8.52 -7.77
CA SER A 265 1.58 -8.69 -9.05
C SER A 265 1.08 -10.12 -9.18
N PRO A 266 -0.15 -10.33 -9.69
CA PRO A 266 -0.65 -11.67 -9.99
C PRO A 266 0.01 -12.28 -11.24
N TYR A 267 0.76 -11.49 -12.00
CA TYR A 267 1.41 -11.96 -13.23
C TYR A 267 2.85 -12.43 -12.95
N ILE A 268 3.25 -13.48 -13.63
CA ILE A 268 4.64 -13.96 -13.65
C ILE A 268 5.54 -12.81 -14.12
N HIS A 269 6.56 -12.45 -13.33
CA HIS A 269 7.46 -11.31 -13.52
C HIS A 269 6.85 -9.91 -13.32
N GLY A 270 5.54 -9.77 -13.03
CA GLY A 270 4.93 -8.46 -12.83
C GLY A 270 5.46 -7.69 -11.61
N SER A 271 5.81 -8.39 -10.53
CA SER A 271 6.45 -7.78 -9.35
C SER A 271 7.84 -7.24 -9.67
N GLN A 272 8.64 -7.97 -10.46
CA GLN A 272 9.96 -7.52 -10.90
C GLN A 272 9.87 -6.23 -11.74
N GLU A 273 8.89 -6.18 -12.64
CA GLU A 273 8.66 -5.00 -13.46
C GLU A 273 8.25 -3.78 -12.62
N LYS A 274 7.37 -3.97 -11.63
CA LYS A 274 6.99 -2.91 -10.68
C LYS A 274 8.18 -2.40 -9.86
N ILE A 275 9.05 -3.30 -9.38
CA ILE A 275 10.29 -2.95 -8.69
C ILE A 275 11.18 -2.10 -9.61
N ALA A 276 11.43 -2.56 -10.83
CA ALA A 276 12.22 -1.83 -11.80
C ALA A 276 11.60 -0.47 -12.16
N GLN A 277 10.27 -0.38 -12.25
CA GLN A 277 9.54 0.86 -12.50
C GLN A 277 9.67 1.82 -11.32
N LEU A 278 9.54 1.36 -10.07
CA LEU A 278 9.73 2.17 -8.87
C LEU A 278 11.11 2.85 -8.89
N PHE A 279 12.18 2.08 -9.10
CA PHE A 279 13.54 2.64 -9.10
C PHE A 279 13.82 3.53 -10.33
N ARG A 280 13.23 3.22 -11.49
CA ARG A 280 13.29 4.13 -12.67
C ARG A 280 12.61 5.47 -12.39
N GLN A 281 11.45 5.45 -11.73
CA GLN A 281 10.75 6.69 -11.35
C GLN A 281 11.47 7.43 -10.22
N ALA A 282 12.00 6.72 -9.22
CA ALA A 282 12.84 7.32 -8.19
C ALA A 282 14.05 8.04 -8.78
N LYS A 283 14.72 7.44 -9.77
CA LYS A 283 15.84 8.06 -10.47
C LYS A 283 15.43 9.32 -11.26
N LYS A 284 14.26 9.32 -11.91
CA LYS A 284 13.71 10.51 -12.58
C LYS A 284 13.39 11.64 -11.59
N ASN A 285 13.02 11.30 -10.35
CA ASN A 285 12.70 12.24 -9.29
C ASN A 285 13.88 12.51 -8.34
N ALA A 286 15.09 12.09 -8.69
CA ALA A 286 16.27 12.27 -7.84
C ALA A 286 16.59 13.76 -7.63
N PRO A 287 17.02 14.20 -6.44
CA PRO A 287 17.26 13.38 -5.24
C PRO A 287 15.95 12.87 -4.61
N ALA A 288 15.88 11.58 -4.31
CA ALA A 288 14.67 10.95 -3.83
C ALA A 288 14.93 9.99 -2.67
N VAL A 289 13.98 9.93 -1.72
CA VAL A 289 13.94 8.94 -0.64
C VAL A 289 12.85 7.91 -0.94
N VAL A 290 13.21 6.63 -0.93
CA VAL A 290 12.28 5.52 -1.12
C VAL A 290 12.14 4.77 0.19
N CYS A 291 10.96 4.85 0.82
CA CYS A 291 10.62 4.12 2.03
C CYS A 291 9.92 2.81 1.66
N LEU A 292 10.47 1.68 2.07
CA LEU A 292 9.96 0.34 1.79
C LEU A 292 9.44 -0.28 3.09
N ASP A 293 8.11 -0.31 3.26
CA ASP A 293 7.49 -0.89 4.46
C ASP A 293 7.25 -2.40 4.28
N GLU A 294 7.32 -3.15 5.39
CA GLU A 294 7.25 -4.61 5.39
C GLU A 294 8.33 -5.26 4.51
N PHE A 295 9.56 -4.76 4.61
CA PHE A 295 10.66 -5.19 3.74
C PHE A 295 11.01 -6.69 3.86
N ASP A 296 10.71 -7.33 4.98
CA ASP A 296 10.82 -8.78 5.15
C ASP A 296 9.89 -9.59 4.21
N ALA A 297 8.79 -9.00 3.76
CA ALA A 297 7.95 -9.59 2.72
C ALA A 297 8.49 -9.36 1.30
N MET A 298 9.25 -8.26 1.07
CA MET A 298 9.85 -7.93 -0.22
C MET A 298 11.16 -8.68 -0.49
N ALA A 299 11.96 -8.93 0.55
CA ALA A 299 13.26 -9.58 0.47
C ALA A 299 13.40 -10.69 1.52
N PRO A 300 12.58 -11.75 1.47
CA PRO A 300 12.61 -12.83 2.45
C PRO A 300 13.88 -13.67 2.35
N ASP A 301 14.30 -14.24 3.48
CA ASP A 301 15.46 -15.13 3.56
C ASP A 301 15.23 -16.38 2.68
N ARG A 302 16.21 -16.71 1.88
CA ARG A 302 16.22 -17.85 0.94
C ARG A 302 16.12 -19.21 1.63
N SER A 303 16.44 -19.31 2.93
CA SER A 303 16.29 -20.55 3.71
C SER A 303 14.83 -20.90 4.01
N SER A 304 13.93 -19.91 4.00
CA SER A 304 12.50 -20.14 4.04
C SER A 304 12.06 -20.62 2.65
N ARG A 305 11.29 -21.72 2.56
CA ARG A 305 10.81 -22.38 1.32
C ARG A 305 10.08 -21.46 0.34
N SER A 306 10.74 -20.42 -0.12
CA SER A 306 10.25 -19.48 -1.12
C SER A 306 10.57 -20.06 -2.52
N GLY A 307 9.57 -20.09 -3.39
CA GLY A 307 9.73 -20.58 -4.76
C GLY A 307 10.72 -19.74 -5.58
N GLU A 308 11.12 -20.24 -6.75
CA GLU A 308 12.05 -19.56 -7.67
C GLU A 308 11.63 -18.14 -8.03
N HIS A 309 10.33 -17.83 -8.04
CA HIS A 309 9.81 -16.50 -8.34
C HIS A 309 10.23 -15.46 -7.29
N THR A 310 10.15 -15.80 -6.01
CA THR A 310 10.55 -14.92 -4.90
C THR A 310 12.07 -14.65 -4.93
N ALA A 311 12.87 -15.63 -5.32
CA ALA A 311 14.32 -15.46 -5.45
C ALA A 311 14.69 -14.45 -6.55
N ASN A 312 13.92 -14.40 -7.64
CA ASN A 312 14.13 -13.46 -8.73
C ASN A 312 13.74 -12.02 -8.33
N GLU A 313 12.63 -11.84 -7.59
CA GLU A 313 12.21 -10.54 -7.05
C GLU A 313 13.25 -9.99 -6.07
N VAL A 314 13.75 -10.82 -5.16
CA VAL A 314 14.84 -10.45 -4.25
C VAL A 314 16.08 -10.02 -5.02
N ASN A 315 16.48 -10.76 -6.06
CA ASN A 315 17.65 -10.40 -6.87
C ASN A 315 17.47 -9.06 -7.59
N GLU A 316 16.26 -8.75 -8.07
CA GLU A 316 15.95 -7.45 -8.68
C GLU A 316 16.12 -6.31 -7.68
N PHE A 317 15.55 -6.44 -6.47
CA PHE A 317 15.80 -5.48 -5.38
C PHE A 317 17.28 -5.30 -5.08
N LEU A 318 18.02 -6.41 -4.92
CA LEU A 318 19.43 -6.37 -4.61
C LEU A 318 20.26 -5.65 -5.68
N THR A 319 19.86 -5.79 -6.95
CA THR A 319 20.51 -5.11 -8.07
C THR A 319 20.30 -3.61 -8.01
N HIS A 320 19.08 -3.16 -7.74
CA HIS A 320 18.77 -1.74 -7.63
C HIS A 320 19.40 -1.12 -6.39
N LEU A 321 19.38 -1.80 -5.22
CA LEU A 321 19.98 -1.30 -3.98
C LEU A 321 21.47 -0.99 -4.14
N ASN A 322 22.22 -1.74 -4.93
CA ASN A 322 23.66 -1.48 -5.17
C ASN A 322 23.94 -0.12 -5.82
N ASN A 323 22.98 0.43 -6.57
CA ASN A 323 23.17 1.60 -7.41
C ASN A 323 22.46 2.86 -6.86
N CYS A 324 21.73 2.75 -5.76
CA CYS A 324 20.88 3.82 -5.25
C CYS A 324 21.62 5.13 -5.01
N ALA A 325 22.73 5.09 -4.29
CA ALA A 325 23.52 6.30 -4.02
C ALA A 325 24.06 6.97 -5.28
N HIS A 326 24.49 6.19 -6.27
CA HIS A 326 24.94 6.69 -7.57
C HIS A 326 23.79 7.37 -8.33
N ASP A 327 22.60 6.81 -8.26
CA ASP A 327 21.41 7.32 -8.94
C ASP A 327 20.71 8.47 -8.17
N GLY A 328 21.26 8.86 -7.01
CA GLY A 328 20.71 9.93 -6.17
C GLY A 328 19.48 9.51 -5.38
N ILE A 329 19.34 8.22 -5.15
CA ILE A 329 18.25 7.59 -4.40
C ILE A 329 18.80 7.18 -3.02
N PHE A 330 18.03 7.41 -1.96
CA PHE A 330 18.29 6.88 -0.63
C PHE A 330 17.14 5.96 -0.22
N VAL A 331 17.46 4.75 0.25
CA VAL A 331 16.44 3.75 0.61
C VAL A 331 16.31 3.61 2.12
N ILE A 332 15.09 3.63 2.63
CA ILE A 332 14.76 3.32 4.02
C ILE A 332 13.89 2.07 4.03
N ALA A 333 14.46 0.95 4.41
CA ALA A 333 13.72 -0.30 4.58
C ALA A 333 13.20 -0.41 6.02
N LEU A 334 11.96 -0.85 6.19
CA LEU A 334 11.29 -0.99 7.48
C LEU A 334 10.86 -2.44 7.69
N THR A 335 11.09 -2.97 8.90
CA THR A 335 10.64 -4.32 9.24
C THR A 335 10.37 -4.51 10.72
N ASN A 336 9.44 -5.41 11.03
CA ASN A 336 9.27 -5.98 12.35
C ASN A 336 10.04 -7.30 12.50
N ARG A 337 10.61 -7.86 11.42
CA ARG A 337 11.24 -9.18 11.43
C ARG A 337 12.57 -9.18 10.68
N PRO A 338 13.61 -8.51 11.22
CA PRO A 338 14.90 -8.43 10.55
C PRO A 338 15.58 -9.82 10.42
N ASP A 339 15.17 -10.80 11.24
CA ASP A 339 15.58 -12.21 11.17
C ASP A 339 15.08 -12.94 9.90
N LYS A 340 14.11 -12.36 9.19
CA LYS A 340 13.51 -12.94 7.98
C LYS A 340 13.99 -12.31 6.68
N ILE A 341 14.84 -11.30 6.77
CA ILE A 341 15.39 -10.64 5.57
C ILE A 341 16.57 -11.44 5.02
N ASP A 342 16.67 -11.52 3.68
CA ASP A 342 17.85 -12.08 3.00
C ASP A 342 19.12 -11.34 3.47
N PRO A 343 20.11 -12.06 4.07
CA PRO A 343 21.35 -11.45 4.53
C PRO A 343 22.12 -10.68 3.44
N ALA A 344 21.86 -10.98 2.17
CA ALA A 344 22.45 -10.25 1.06
C ALA A 344 21.99 -8.79 0.99
N ALA A 345 20.78 -8.46 1.43
CA ALA A 345 20.28 -7.09 1.48
C ALA A 345 20.98 -6.25 2.56
N LEU A 346 21.49 -6.90 3.60
CA LEU A 346 22.14 -6.25 4.76
C LEU A 346 23.66 -6.07 4.60
N ARG A 347 24.18 -6.35 3.39
CA ARG A 347 25.61 -6.16 3.11
C ARG A 347 25.92 -4.70 2.82
N SER A 348 27.19 -4.31 3.09
CA SER A 348 27.71 -3.00 2.71
C SER A 348 27.53 -2.75 1.21
N GLY A 349 27.14 -1.54 0.85
CA GLY A 349 26.77 -1.16 -0.50
C GLY A 349 25.28 -1.36 -0.84
N ARG A 350 24.44 -1.67 0.16
CA ARG A 350 22.98 -1.85 0.03
C ARG A 350 22.26 -1.16 1.18
N LEU A 351 21.85 -1.94 2.22
CA LEU A 351 21.37 -1.37 3.48
C LEU A 351 22.55 -1.29 4.44
N ASP A 352 23.27 -0.17 4.38
CA ASP A 352 24.58 0.01 4.99
C ASP A 352 24.53 0.09 6.51
N LYS A 353 23.40 0.58 7.06
CA LYS A 353 23.18 0.69 8.50
C LYS A 353 21.87 0.05 8.92
N MET A 354 21.89 -0.55 10.09
CA MET A 354 20.73 -1.10 10.76
C MET A 354 20.49 -0.31 12.04
N ILE A 355 19.30 0.26 12.19
CA ILE A 355 18.93 1.14 13.28
C ILE A 355 17.77 0.51 14.04
N TYR A 356 18.00 0.23 15.32
CA TYR A 356 16.96 -0.27 16.21
C TYR A 356 16.06 0.88 16.67
N VAL A 357 14.74 0.74 16.49
CA VAL A 357 13.73 1.66 17.02
C VAL A 357 13.15 1.04 18.30
N PRO A 358 13.51 1.55 19.48
CA PRO A 358 13.09 0.99 20.76
C PRO A 358 11.62 1.32 21.08
N LEU A 359 11.12 0.75 22.18
CA LEU A 359 9.90 1.25 22.80
C LEU A 359 10.14 2.68 23.29
N PRO A 360 9.09 3.53 23.31
CA PRO A 360 9.21 4.88 23.83
C PRO A 360 9.50 4.86 25.32
N ASP A 361 10.47 5.65 25.74
CA ASP A 361 10.79 5.89 27.15
C ASP A 361 9.73 6.81 27.80
N ASN A 362 9.90 7.10 29.07
CA ASN A 362 8.93 7.86 29.84
C ASN A 362 8.68 9.27 29.27
N GLU A 363 9.74 9.96 28.86
CA GLU A 363 9.62 11.32 28.29
C GLU A 363 8.99 11.27 26.89
N THR A 364 9.41 10.34 26.07
CA THR A 364 8.81 10.13 24.74
C THR A 364 7.32 9.80 24.84
N ARG A 365 6.89 8.99 25.83
CA ARG A 365 5.45 8.71 26.02
C ARG A 365 4.65 9.95 26.38
N LYS A 366 5.19 10.88 27.20
CA LYS A 366 4.55 12.17 27.46
C LYS A 366 4.36 12.97 26.20
N GLU A 367 5.41 13.08 25.37
CA GLU A 367 5.31 13.78 24.09
C GLU A 367 4.31 13.15 23.14
N ILE A 368 4.24 11.81 23.10
CA ILE A 368 3.24 11.09 22.29
C ILE A 368 1.82 11.40 22.75
N PHE A 369 1.56 11.45 24.07
CA PHE A 369 0.26 11.89 24.60
C PHE A 369 -0.06 13.33 24.15
N HIS A 370 0.90 14.25 24.28
CA HIS A 370 0.73 15.62 23.83
C HIS A 370 0.37 15.71 22.34
N ILE A 371 1.12 15.01 21.47
CA ILE A 371 0.85 15.00 20.03
C ILE A 371 -0.55 14.48 19.73
N HIS A 372 -0.98 13.41 20.39
CA HIS A 372 -2.31 12.82 20.12
C HIS A 372 -3.47 13.60 20.73
N LEU A 373 -3.24 14.38 21.79
CA LEU A 373 -4.25 15.25 22.42
C LEU A 373 -4.33 16.62 21.73
N GLN A 374 -3.28 17.04 21.03
CA GLN A 374 -3.23 18.32 20.37
C GLN A 374 -4.43 18.53 19.41
N GLY A 375 -5.12 19.67 19.58
CA GLY A 375 -6.32 20.01 18.80
C GLY A 375 -7.58 19.26 19.20
N ARG A 376 -7.56 18.44 20.25
CA ARG A 376 -8.74 17.81 20.83
C ARG A 376 -9.26 18.61 22.03
N PRO A 377 -10.58 18.60 22.28
CA PRO A 377 -11.13 19.24 23.48
C PRO A 377 -10.69 18.47 24.73
N CYS A 378 -9.69 18.97 25.45
CA CYS A 378 -9.18 18.35 26.68
C CYS A 378 -8.92 19.37 27.79
N GLU A 379 -8.84 18.91 29.03
CA GLU A 379 -8.48 19.72 30.21
C GLU A 379 -6.95 19.74 30.39
N ASP A 380 -6.21 20.27 29.41
CA ASP A 380 -4.74 20.20 29.31
C ASP A 380 -4.02 20.64 30.58
N ASP A 381 -4.50 21.73 31.23
CA ASP A 381 -3.91 22.32 32.44
C ASP A 381 -4.06 21.42 33.69
N LYS A 382 -4.92 20.39 33.62
CA LYS A 382 -5.24 19.51 34.76
C LYS A 382 -4.64 18.12 34.60
N LEU A 383 -4.02 17.79 33.45
CA LEU A 383 -3.46 16.48 33.20
C LEU A 383 -2.10 16.32 33.91
N ASP A 384 -1.96 15.26 34.70
CA ASP A 384 -0.65 14.83 35.24
C ASP A 384 0.07 13.92 34.22
N TRP A 385 0.89 14.57 33.38
CA TRP A 385 1.67 13.90 32.35
C TRP A 385 2.64 12.85 32.89
N ASN A 386 3.17 13.07 34.11
CA ASN A 386 4.08 12.09 34.76
C ASN A 386 3.32 10.84 35.14
N LYS A 387 2.13 11.01 35.67
CA LYS A 387 1.25 9.90 36.08
C LYS A 387 0.81 9.09 34.84
N LEU A 388 0.31 9.75 33.78
CA LEU A 388 -0.11 9.10 32.52
C LEU A 388 1.03 8.34 31.89
N SER A 389 2.21 8.94 31.84
CA SER A 389 3.41 8.30 31.30
C SER A 389 3.84 7.08 32.14
N SER A 390 3.75 7.15 33.46
CA SER A 390 4.08 6.03 34.35
C SER A 390 3.10 4.87 34.21
N LEU A 391 1.78 5.18 34.12
CA LEU A 391 0.72 4.20 33.91
C LEU A 391 0.80 3.52 32.55
N SER A 392 1.40 4.16 31.55
CA SER A 392 1.59 3.63 30.20
C SER A 392 2.92 2.92 30.01
N ASP A 393 3.56 2.42 31.07
CA ASP A 393 4.82 1.68 30.93
C ASP A 393 4.66 0.44 30.03
N GLY A 394 5.59 0.28 29.07
CA GLY A 394 5.54 -0.79 28.07
C GLY A 394 4.60 -0.55 26.88
N TYR A 395 3.86 0.57 26.86
CA TYR A 395 3.00 0.94 25.72
C TYR A 395 3.85 1.46 24.55
N VAL A 396 3.46 1.12 23.34
CA VAL A 396 4.01 1.68 22.10
C VAL A 396 3.15 2.87 21.64
N SER A 397 3.67 3.61 20.65
CA SER A 397 2.97 4.80 20.15
C SER A 397 1.54 4.52 19.65
N SER A 398 1.31 3.38 19.02
CA SER A 398 -0.03 2.97 18.59
C SER A 398 -0.98 2.64 19.74
N ASP A 399 -0.46 2.12 20.86
CA ASP A 399 -1.27 1.85 22.05
C ASP A 399 -1.74 3.16 22.71
N ILE A 400 -0.82 4.14 22.81
CA ILE A 400 -1.14 5.46 23.36
C ILE A 400 -2.18 6.16 22.46
N ALA A 401 -2.02 6.08 21.14
CA ALA A 401 -3.01 6.61 20.20
C ALA A 401 -4.39 5.97 20.41
N LEU A 402 -4.44 4.66 20.66
CA LEU A 402 -5.69 3.93 20.95
C LEU A 402 -6.31 4.39 22.27
N VAL A 403 -5.52 4.57 23.33
CA VAL A 403 -5.96 5.09 24.65
C VAL A 403 -6.58 6.48 24.50
N VAL A 404 -5.89 7.39 23.83
CA VAL A 404 -6.40 8.74 23.59
C VAL A 404 -7.68 8.74 22.75
N ASN A 405 -7.78 7.87 21.75
CA ASN A 405 -8.99 7.73 20.94
C ASN A 405 -10.16 7.18 21.73
N ASP A 406 -9.93 6.24 22.66
CA ASP A 406 -10.97 5.69 23.51
C ASP A 406 -11.48 6.75 24.51
N ALA A 407 -10.57 7.47 25.16
CA ALA A 407 -10.91 8.59 26.04
C ALA A 407 -11.70 9.68 25.29
N ALA A 408 -11.27 10.03 24.07
CA ALA A 408 -11.97 11.01 23.24
C ALA A 408 -13.40 10.55 22.87
N ARG A 409 -13.60 9.25 22.58
CA ARG A 409 -14.95 8.69 22.34
C ARG A 409 -15.84 8.77 23.58
N LYS A 410 -15.28 8.50 24.77
CA LYS A 410 -16.02 8.63 26.06
C LYS A 410 -16.42 10.06 26.30
N ALA A 411 -15.50 11.01 26.12
CA ALA A 411 -15.75 12.46 26.25
C ALA A 411 -16.82 12.94 25.27
N ALA A 412 -16.71 12.57 24.00
CA ALA A 412 -17.67 12.96 22.97
C ALA A 412 -19.08 12.45 23.25
N ARG A 413 -19.23 11.21 23.74
CA ARG A 413 -20.55 10.65 24.12
C ARG A 413 -21.21 11.42 25.26
N LYS A 414 -20.42 11.98 26.18
CA LYS A 414 -20.88 12.76 27.33
C LYS A 414 -20.95 14.27 27.04
N ASN A 415 -20.53 14.70 25.83
CA ASN A 415 -20.37 16.09 25.44
C ASN A 415 -19.51 16.89 26.45
N GLN A 416 -18.37 16.33 26.85
CA GLN A 416 -17.43 16.85 27.85
C GLN A 416 -16.01 16.94 27.25
N LEU A 417 -15.13 17.64 27.94
CA LEU A 417 -13.70 17.63 27.64
C LEU A 417 -13.10 16.26 28.02
N ILE A 418 -12.00 15.92 27.40
CA ILE A 418 -11.21 14.74 27.80
C ILE A 418 -10.57 15.05 29.14
N THR A 419 -10.83 14.22 30.15
CA THR A 419 -10.30 14.35 31.51
C THR A 419 -9.23 13.29 31.78
N GLU A 420 -8.40 13.52 32.82
CA GLU A 420 -7.41 12.53 33.29
C GLU A 420 -8.06 11.18 33.64
N ASP A 421 -9.19 11.21 34.36
CA ASP A 421 -9.92 9.99 34.75
C ASP A 421 -10.32 9.15 33.52
N MET A 422 -10.72 9.77 32.41
CA MET A 422 -11.07 9.05 31.17
C MET A 422 -9.84 8.42 30.51
N LEU A 423 -8.70 9.09 30.55
CA LEU A 423 -7.43 8.55 30.06
C LEU A 423 -6.96 7.37 30.93
N GLU A 424 -7.02 7.49 32.25
CA GLU A 424 -6.67 6.42 33.18
C GLU A 424 -7.60 5.21 33.01
N GLU A 425 -8.91 5.43 32.94
CA GLU A 425 -9.87 4.35 32.67
C GLU A 425 -9.54 3.64 31.36
N SER A 426 -9.17 4.38 30.31
CA SER A 426 -8.78 3.80 29.03
C SER A 426 -7.46 3.03 29.12
N LEU A 427 -6.46 3.53 29.89
CA LEU A 427 -5.22 2.81 30.18
C LEU A 427 -5.47 1.48 30.93
N HIS A 428 -6.43 1.43 31.83
CA HIS A 428 -6.78 0.18 32.52
C HIS A 428 -7.47 -0.84 31.61
N HIS A 429 -8.20 -0.41 30.58
CA HIS A 429 -8.91 -1.29 29.65
C HIS A 429 -8.07 -1.76 28.49
N ILE A 430 -7.11 -0.99 28.06
CA ILE A 430 -6.25 -1.28 26.91
C ILE A 430 -4.91 -1.78 27.43
N SER A 431 -4.58 -3.03 27.18
CA SER A 431 -3.29 -3.58 27.58
C SER A 431 -2.20 -3.26 26.54
N PRO A 432 -0.91 -3.17 26.95
CA PRO A 432 0.17 -2.96 26.01
C PRO A 432 0.24 -4.10 24.99
N SER A 433 0.41 -3.76 23.71
CA SER A 433 0.46 -4.71 22.60
C SER A 433 1.76 -5.51 22.55
N VAL A 434 2.86 -4.93 23.06
CA VAL A 434 4.19 -5.55 23.09
C VAL A 434 4.41 -6.24 24.44
N LYS A 435 4.47 -7.58 24.42
CA LYS A 435 4.74 -8.38 25.62
C LYS A 435 6.22 -8.35 26.00
N SER A 436 6.53 -8.56 27.30
CA SER A 436 7.89 -8.57 27.83
C SER A 436 8.84 -9.55 27.12
N ASP A 437 8.32 -10.70 26.67
CA ASP A 437 9.14 -11.68 25.94
C ASP A 437 9.55 -11.18 24.54
N MET A 438 8.69 -10.38 23.89
CA MET A 438 9.02 -9.71 22.63
C MET A 438 10.13 -8.66 22.84
N VAL A 439 10.07 -7.90 23.93
CA VAL A 439 11.13 -6.94 24.28
C VAL A 439 12.47 -7.64 24.47
N LYS A 440 12.49 -8.77 25.20
CA LYS A 440 13.69 -9.60 25.39
C LYS A 440 14.24 -10.11 24.07
N TYR A 441 13.35 -10.58 23.17
CA TYR A 441 13.73 -11.04 21.83
C TYR A 441 14.43 -9.94 21.04
N TYR A 442 13.86 -8.74 20.97
CA TYR A 442 14.49 -7.63 20.24
C TYR A 442 15.81 -7.16 20.88
N ASN A 443 15.92 -7.18 22.20
CA ASN A 443 17.18 -6.88 22.88
C ASN A 443 18.28 -7.91 22.56
N GLN A 444 17.94 -9.19 22.52
CA GLN A 444 18.88 -10.24 22.10
C GLN A 444 19.27 -10.09 20.62
N LEU A 445 18.30 -9.80 19.78
CA LEU A 445 18.52 -9.58 18.35
C LEU A 445 19.45 -8.38 18.10
N ARG A 446 19.21 -7.28 18.83
CA ARG A 446 20.08 -6.09 18.80
C ARG A 446 21.52 -6.45 19.15
N LEU A 447 21.74 -7.16 20.26
CA LEU A 447 23.07 -7.59 20.68
C LEU A 447 23.75 -8.48 19.63
N GLN A 448 23.03 -9.42 19.02
CA GLN A 448 23.57 -10.26 17.95
C GLN A 448 23.98 -9.45 16.72
N MET A 449 23.20 -8.44 16.35
CA MET A 449 23.46 -7.59 15.18
C MET A 449 24.62 -6.59 15.46
N GLU A 450 24.76 -6.10 16.66
CA GLU A 450 25.87 -5.24 17.09
C GLU A 450 27.17 -6.04 17.19
N HIS A 451 27.17 -7.22 17.82
CA HIS A 451 28.36 -8.07 17.96
C HIS A 451 28.75 -8.79 16.66
N GLY A 452 27.82 -9.02 15.74
CA GLY A 452 28.14 -9.58 14.42
C GLY A 452 29.02 -8.67 13.56
N LYS A 453 29.11 -7.37 13.89
CA LYS A 453 30.03 -6.40 13.27
C LYS A 453 31.45 -6.50 13.83
N ASP A 454 31.60 -6.88 15.11
CA ASP A 454 32.90 -7.02 15.76
C ASP A 454 33.58 -8.37 15.46
N ALA A 455 32.85 -9.35 14.96
CA ALA A 455 33.37 -10.69 14.63
C ALA A 455 33.97 -10.79 13.20
N ARG A 456 34.25 -9.69 12.50
CA ARG A 456 35.02 -9.76 11.25
C ARG A 456 36.48 -9.95 11.60
N PRO A 457 37.14 -11.09 11.24
CA PRO A 457 38.57 -11.21 11.42
C PRO A 457 39.21 -10.12 10.56
N MET A 458 40.04 -9.27 11.20
CA MET A 458 40.96 -8.40 10.48
C MET A 458 41.87 -9.31 9.66
N ILE A 459 41.60 -9.44 8.36
CA ILE A 459 42.55 -10.04 7.42
C ILE A 459 43.69 -9.02 7.31
N GLY A 460 44.73 -9.28 8.11
CA GLY A 460 45.96 -8.56 7.98
C GLY A 460 46.60 -8.88 6.64
N PHE A 461 46.71 -7.86 5.80
CA PHE A 461 47.66 -7.90 4.69
C PHE A 461 49.07 -7.95 5.28
N ARG A 462 49.81 -9.01 4.97
CA ARG A 462 51.27 -9.05 5.01
C ARG A 462 51.81 -8.60 3.67
#